data_0376c1715daab2c6a71b02672287a5c5
#
_entry.id   0376c1715daab2c6a71b02672287a5c5
#
_cell.length_a   1.000
_cell.length_b   1.000
_cell.length_c   1.000
_cell.angle_alpha   90.00
_cell.angle_beta   90.00
_cell.angle_gamma   90.00
#
_symmetry.space_group_name_H-M   'P 1'
#
loop_
_entity.id
_entity.type
_entity.pdbx_description
1 polymer ?
#
loop_
_entity_poly.entity_id
_entity_poly.type
_entity_poly.pdbx_seq_one_letter_code
_entity_poly.pdbx_strand_id
1 'polypeptide(L)'
;MQLDRPRGQMSDSFLMSAFIILSGGLQDAYTYCCRDKVFANAQTGNIVLMSTHLFAGDWADVFRYFVPVISFMAGIFVAECVHRRYKCMEKVHWRQLIILAEIVLLFFVGFLPQEVNTFANALVSFVCAMQVQTFRKVRGHAYASTMCIGNMRSGTEALCAYFHTHDREVLKKALTYFGVIGIFAVGAGLGSVLTARFAEKGIWVSCLLLAVSFLMMFVSEEEKK
;
A
#
# COMPACT_ATOMS: atom_id res chain seq x y z
N MET A 1 -38.30 10.92 -1.39
CA MET A 1 -37.04 11.66 -1.38
C MET A 1 -35.93 10.65 -1.64
N GLN A 2 -35.62 10.41 -2.93
CA GLN A 2 -34.53 9.51 -3.33
C GLN A 2 -33.22 10.21 -3.03
N LEU A 3 -32.49 9.72 -2.04
CA LEU A 3 -31.10 10.11 -1.79
C LEU A 3 -30.28 9.59 -2.95
N ASP A 4 -29.84 10.50 -3.83
CA ASP A 4 -28.84 10.26 -4.85
C ASP A 4 -27.60 9.66 -4.17
N ARG A 5 -27.39 8.36 -4.37
CA ARG A 5 -26.14 7.70 -3.96
C ARG A 5 -25.05 8.27 -4.85
N PRO A 6 -24.02 8.93 -4.31
CA PRO A 6 -22.92 9.39 -5.15
C PRO A 6 -22.33 8.16 -5.86
N ARG A 7 -22.37 8.15 -7.20
CA ARG A 7 -21.71 7.13 -8.03
C ARG A 7 -20.25 7.06 -7.60
N GLY A 8 -19.83 5.90 -7.08
CA GLY A 8 -18.50 5.68 -6.54
C GLY A 8 -17.45 6.06 -7.59
N GLN A 9 -16.43 6.79 -7.16
CA GLN A 9 -15.28 7.05 -8.04
C GLN A 9 -14.63 5.70 -8.38
N MET A 10 -14.14 5.53 -9.61
CA MET A 10 -13.43 4.29 -10.03
C MET A 10 -12.20 4.00 -9.16
N SER A 11 -11.60 5.01 -8.57
CA SER A 11 -10.55 4.86 -7.56
C SER A 11 -10.99 4.11 -6.30
N ASP A 12 -12.29 3.92 -6.11
CA ASP A 12 -12.89 3.12 -5.04
C ASP A 12 -13.31 1.73 -5.56
N SER A 13 -12.99 1.39 -6.83
CA SER A 13 -13.24 0.07 -7.41
C SER A 13 -12.40 -0.98 -6.71
N PHE A 14 -13.03 -2.12 -6.40
CA PHE A 14 -12.33 -3.25 -5.79
C PHE A 14 -11.22 -3.81 -6.70
N LEU A 15 -11.44 -3.84 -8.01
CA LEU A 15 -10.47 -4.36 -8.97
C LEU A 15 -9.20 -3.48 -9.01
N MET A 16 -9.35 -2.16 -9.10
CA MET A 16 -8.20 -1.25 -9.05
C MET A 16 -7.47 -1.35 -7.70
N SER A 17 -8.24 -1.39 -6.60
CA SER A 17 -7.67 -1.56 -5.27
C SER A 17 -6.91 -2.89 -5.15
N ALA A 18 -7.37 -3.96 -5.83
CA ALA A 18 -6.70 -5.26 -5.80
C ALA A 18 -5.26 -5.20 -6.35
N PHE A 19 -5.03 -4.49 -7.46
CA PHE A 19 -3.66 -4.30 -7.99
C PHE A 19 -2.78 -3.50 -7.03
N ILE A 20 -3.33 -2.47 -6.41
CA ILE A 20 -2.63 -1.65 -5.41
C ILE A 20 -2.26 -2.49 -4.18
N ILE A 21 -3.20 -3.29 -3.66
CA ILE A 21 -2.99 -4.15 -2.49
C ILE A 21 -1.95 -5.24 -2.82
N LEU A 22 -2.06 -5.86 -3.99
CA LEU A 22 -1.11 -6.88 -4.46
C LEU A 22 0.31 -6.30 -4.56
N SER A 23 0.44 -5.08 -5.11
CA SER A 23 1.69 -4.32 -5.16
C SER A 23 2.24 -4.06 -3.75
N GLY A 24 1.40 -3.65 -2.79
CA GLY A 24 1.82 -3.40 -1.42
C GLY A 24 2.36 -4.64 -0.71
N GLY A 25 1.70 -5.80 -0.90
CA GLY A 25 2.20 -7.08 -0.38
C GLY A 25 3.53 -7.49 -0.99
N LEU A 26 3.69 -7.30 -2.32
CA LEU A 26 4.93 -7.57 -3.04
C LEU A 26 6.07 -6.68 -2.51
N GLN A 27 5.84 -5.39 -2.31
CA GLN A 27 6.83 -4.44 -1.80
C GLN A 27 7.31 -4.83 -0.39
N ASP A 28 6.40 -5.27 0.48
CA ASP A 28 6.74 -5.69 1.84
C ASP A 28 7.60 -6.96 1.84
N ALA A 29 7.22 -7.97 1.02
CA ALA A 29 8.02 -9.17 0.85
C ALA A 29 9.37 -8.89 0.20
N TYR A 30 9.44 -7.98 -0.79
CA TYR A 30 10.68 -7.56 -1.43
C TYR A 30 11.67 -6.98 -0.43
N THR A 31 11.26 -5.99 0.38
CA THR A 31 12.16 -5.39 1.35
C THR A 31 12.59 -6.40 2.41
N TYR A 32 11.70 -7.25 2.87
CA TYR A 32 12.02 -8.27 3.85
C TYR A 32 12.96 -9.37 3.31
N CYS A 33 12.74 -9.85 2.09
CA CYS A 33 13.52 -10.95 1.52
C CYS A 33 14.84 -10.51 0.89
N CYS A 34 14.93 -9.29 0.30
CA CYS A 34 16.05 -8.82 -0.50
C CYS A 34 16.78 -7.62 0.10
N ARG A 35 16.18 -6.89 1.06
CA ARG A 35 16.72 -5.62 1.57
C ARG A 35 16.84 -5.63 3.10
N ASP A 36 17.66 -6.54 3.65
CA ASP A 36 18.07 -6.61 5.06
C ASP A 36 16.93 -6.84 6.08
N LYS A 37 15.88 -7.60 5.71
CA LYS A 37 14.80 -7.99 6.63
C LYS A 37 14.00 -6.82 7.20
N VAL A 38 13.92 -5.71 6.50
CA VAL A 38 13.13 -4.54 6.86
C VAL A 38 11.74 -4.63 6.25
N PHE A 39 10.69 -4.23 6.98
CA PHE A 39 9.35 -4.12 6.44
C PHE A 39 9.10 -2.73 5.83
N ALA A 40 8.59 -2.68 4.61
CA ALA A 40 8.19 -1.41 3.98
C ALA A 40 6.90 -0.83 4.59
N ASN A 41 5.94 -1.70 4.93
CA ASN A 41 4.62 -1.33 5.44
C ASN A 41 4.43 -1.62 6.92
N ALA A 42 4.98 -2.73 7.43
CA ALA A 42 4.74 -3.19 8.79
C ALA A 42 5.61 -2.43 9.80
N GLN A 43 5.37 -1.12 9.93
CA GLN A 43 6.19 -0.22 10.76
C GLN A 43 6.21 -0.61 12.25
N THR A 44 5.17 -1.27 12.75
CA THR A 44 5.18 -1.83 14.11
C THR A 44 6.31 -2.83 14.28
N GLY A 45 6.58 -3.68 13.28
CA GLY A 45 7.71 -4.59 13.27
C GLY A 45 9.05 -3.86 13.31
N ASN A 46 9.21 -2.83 12.48
CA ASN A 46 10.43 -2.01 12.46
C ASN A 46 10.66 -1.31 13.82
N ILE A 47 9.61 -0.77 14.45
CA ILE A 47 9.71 -0.14 15.78
C ILE A 47 10.14 -1.16 16.84
N VAL A 48 9.61 -2.38 16.84
CA VAL A 48 10.01 -3.44 17.78
C VAL A 48 11.48 -3.80 17.56
N LEU A 49 11.89 -4.06 16.30
CA LEU A 49 13.26 -4.43 15.98
C LEU A 49 14.24 -3.27 16.29
N MET A 50 13.90 -2.04 15.96
CA MET A 50 14.68 -0.85 16.35
C MET A 50 14.87 -0.79 17.86
N SER A 51 13.80 -0.99 18.63
CA SER A 51 13.87 -0.92 20.10
C SER A 51 14.73 -2.03 20.71
N THR A 52 14.61 -3.26 20.19
CA THR A 52 15.46 -4.38 20.68
C THR A 52 16.94 -4.12 20.44
N HIS A 53 17.31 -3.61 19.24
CA HIS A 53 18.72 -3.26 18.94
C HIS A 53 19.20 -2.06 19.74
N LEU A 54 18.33 -1.06 20.01
CA LEU A 54 18.66 0.10 20.84
C LEU A 54 19.06 -0.33 22.26
N PHE A 55 18.29 -1.23 22.90
CA PHE A 55 18.60 -1.74 24.23
C PHE A 55 19.77 -2.73 24.26
N ALA A 56 20.10 -3.33 23.11
CA ALA A 56 21.30 -4.15 22.93
C ALA A 56 22.59 -3.31 22.63
N GLY A 57 22.45 -2.00 22.37
CA GLY A 57 23.58 -1.14 22.03
C GLY A 57 24.04 -1.23 20.57
N ASP A 58 23.28 -1.88 19.71
CA ASP A 58 23.59 -2.08 18.29
C ASP A 58 23.04 -0.92 17.44
N TRP A 59 23.78 0.15 17.39
CA TRP A 59 23.40 1.39 16.69
C TRP A 59 23.26 1.23 15.17
N ALA A 60 23.98 0.31 14.56
CA ALA A 60 23.90 0.08 13.11
C ALA A 60 22.50 -0.43 12.74
N ASP A 61 22.00 -1.41 13.48
CA ASP A 61 20.67 -1.98 13.26
C ASP A 61 19.54 -1.05 13.74
N VAL A 62 19.79 -0.21 14.77
CA VAL A 62 18.85 0.87 15.12
C VAL A 62 18.59 1.76 13.91
N PHE A 63 19.61 2.25 13.22
CA PHE A 63 19.43 3.10 12.03
C PHE A 63 18.78 2.35 10.87
N ARG A 64 19.07 1.06 10.66
CA ARG A 64 18.45 0.22 9.64
C ARG A 64 16.92 0.22 9.75
N TYR A 65 16.38 0.14 10.96
CA TYR A 65 14.92 0.12 11.20
C TYR A 65 14.33 1.51 11.41
N PHE A 66 15.09 2.48 11.91
CA PHE A 66 14.63 3.85 12.14
C PHE A 66 14.35 4.61 10.84
N VAL A 67 15.26 4.51 9.86
CA VAL A 67 15.15 5.23 8.59
C VAL A 67 13.86 4.91 7.84
N PRO A 68 13.43 3.65 7.67
CA PRO A 68 12.13 3.32 7.08
C PRO A 68 10.93 3.91 7.82
N VAL A 69 10.94 3.97 9.15
CA VAL A 69 9.87 4.58 9.95
C VAL A 69 9.72 6.07 9.63
N ILE A 70 10.83 6.82 9.64
CA ILE A 70 10.82 8.24 9.30
C ILE A 70 10.42 8.47 7.84
N SER A 71 10.91 7.63 6.92
CA SER A 71 10.55 7.70 5.50
C SER A 71 9.07 7.45 5.27
N PHE A 72 8.48 6.51 6.01
CA PHE A 72 7.04 6.24 5.97
C PHE A 72 6.24 7.48 6.45
N MET A 73 6.64 8.10 7.55
CA MET A 73 6.00 9.34 8.02
C MET A 73 6.11 10.47 7.00
N ALA A 74 7.27 10.63 6.36
CA ALA A 74 7.50 11.61 5.31
C ALA A 74 6.61 11.34 4.08
N GLY A 75 6.42 10.08 3.69
CA GLY A 75 5.54 9.67 2.59
C GLY A 75 4.08 10.05 2.85
N ILE A 76 3.56 9.82 4.07
CA ILE A 76 2.22 10.27 4.49
C ILE A 76 2.12 11.80 4.35
N PHE A 77 3.11 12.51 4.88
CA PHE A 77 3.13 13.97 4.87
C PHE A 77 3.10 14.53 3.44
N VAL A 78 3.95 14.01 2.56
CA VAL A 78 4.01 14.43 1.15
C VAL A 78 2.71 14.13 0.42
N ALA A 79 2.14 12.93 0.58
CA ALA A 79 0.86 12.58 -0.04
C ALA A 79 -0.29 13.49 0.44
N GLU A 80 -0.31 13.85 1.71
CA GLU A 80 -1.30 14.79 2.25
C GLU A 80 -1.10 16.22 1.69
N CYS A 81 0.15 16.68 1.55
CA CYS A 81 0.45 17.97 0.91
C CYS A 81 0.00 17.98 -0.56
N VAL A 82 0.28 16.92 -1.31
CA VAL A 82 -0.18 16.78 -2.71
C VAL A 82 -1.71 16.78 -2.77
N HIS A 83 -2.36 16.02 -1.89
CA HIS A 83 -3.82 15.99 -1.82
C HIS A 83 -4.39 17.40 -1.57
N ARG A 84 -3.89 18.12 -0.57
CA ARG A 84 -4.38 19.49 -0.25
C ARG A 84 -4.16 20.47 -1.40
N ARG A 85 -3.02 20.38 -2.07
CA ARG A 85 -2.66 21.31 -3.16
C ARG A 85 -3.42 21.04 -4.45
N TYR A 86 -3.67 19.76 -4.78
CA TYR A 86 -4.13 19.35 -6.10
C TYR A 86 -5.53 18.71 -6.13
N LYS A 87 -6.27 18.63 -5.00
CA LYS A 87 -7.60 18.02 -4.94
C LYS A 87 -8.65 18.69 -5.83
N CYS A 88 -8.46 19.97 -6.19
CA CYS A 88 -9.39 20.76 -7.01
C CYS A 88 -8.94 20.89 -8.46
N MET A 89 -7.89 20.19 -8.92
CA MET A 89 -7.47 20.25 -10.33
C MET A 89 -8.39 19.41 -11.21
N GLU A 90 -8.86 20.01 -12.31
CA GLU A 90 -9.79 19.37 -13.26
C GLU A 90 -9.10 18.43 -14.26
N LYS A 91 -7.84 18.72 -14.64
CA LYS A 91 -7.16 18.03 -15.76
C LYS A 91 -6.40 16.76 -15.38
N VAL A 92 -5.86 16.68 -14.16
CA VAL A 92 -5.10 15.51 -13.68
C VAL A 92 -5.52 15.23 -12.26
N HIS A 93 -6.03 14.02 -12.03
CA HIS A 93 -6.43 13.66 -10.69
C HIS A 93 -5.17 13.46 -9.81
N TRP A 94 -5.11 14.12 -8.65
CA TRP A 94 -3.96 14.08 -7.74
C TRP A 94 -3.47 12.65 -7.39
N ARG A 95 -4.38 11.66 -7.40
CA ARG A 95 -4.04 10.24 -7.18
C ARG A 95 -3.18 9.67 -8.32
N GLN A 96 -3.38 10.13 -9.55
CA GLN A 96 -2.57 9.73 -10.71
C GLN A 96 -1.14 10.23 -10.57
N LEU A 97 -0.95 11.47 -10.05
CA LEU A 97 0.39 12.00 -9.77
C LEU A 97 1.13 11.16 -8.74
N ILE A 98 0.43 10.72 -7.69
CA ILE A 98 1.02 9.87 -6.66
C ILE A 98 1.43 8.52 -7.25
N ILE A 99 0.55 7.81 -7.96
CA ILE A 99 0.92 6.52 -8.58
C ILE A 99 2.09 6.67 -9.55
N LEU A 100 2.12 7.74 -10.34
CA LEU A 100 3.23 7.99 -11.25
C LEU A 100 4.56 8.18 -10.48
N ALA A 101 4.54 8.96 -9.40
CA ALA A 101 5.71 9.12 -8.53
C ALA A 101 6.14 7.80 -7.90
N GLU A 102 5.19 6.97 -7.45
CA GLU A 102 5.45 5.62 -6.92
C GLU A 102 6.15 4.74 -7.96
N ILE A 103 5.62 4.69 -9.20
CA ILE A 103 6.22 3.90 -10.29
C ILE A 103 7.66 4.35 -10.56
N VAL A 104 7.91 5.66 -10.66
CA VAL A 104 9.24 6.21 -10.94
C VAL A 104 10.22 5.86 -9.81
N LEU A 105 9.81 6.04 -8.56
CA LEU A 105 10.67 5.73 -7.40
C LEU A 105 10.98 4.24 -7.30
N LEU A 106 9.98 3.37 -7.46
CA LEU A 106 10.18 1.91 -7.42
C LEU A 106 11.00 1.42 -8.61
N PHE A 107 10.84 2.01 -9.80
CA PHE A 107 11.67 1.70 -10.95
C PHE A 107 13.14 1.99 -10.67
N PHE A 108 13.42 3.14 -10.04
CA PHE A 108 14.77 3.51 -9.61
C PHE A 108 15.33 2.54 -8.54
N VAL A 109 14.51 2.12 -7.57
CA VAL A 109 14.91 1.16 -6.53
C VAL A 109 15.44 -0.16 -7.12
N GLY A 110 14.90 -0.62 -8.26
CA GLY A 110 15.35 -1.85 -8.92
C GLY A 110 16.78 -1.79 -9.50
N PHE A 111 17.40 -0.60 -9.58
CA PHE A 111 18.81 -0.42 -9.97
C PHE A 111 19.75 -0.26 -8.77
N LEU A 112 19.22 -0.07 -7.57
CA LEU A 112 20.06 0.14 -6.39
C LEU A 112 20.73 -1.18 -5.95
N PRO A 113 22.06 -1.19 -5.78
CA PRO A 113 22.79 -2.36 -5.33
C PRO A 113 22.54 -2.61 -3.82
N GLN A 114 22.96 -3.78 -3.32
CA GLN A 114 22.74 -4.23 -1.94
C GLN A 114 23.46 -3.34 -0.90
N GLU A 115 24.55 -2.69 -1.27
CA GLU A 115 25.33 -1.82 -0.39
C GLU A 115 24.53 -0.60 0.10
N VAL A 116 23.45 -0.24 -0.60
CA VAL A 116 22.59 0.90 -0.24
C VAL A 116 21.18 0.46 0.17
N ASN A 117 21.05 -0.72 0.78
CA ASN A 117 19.77 -1.28 1.19
C ASN A 117 18.98 -0.34 2.11
N THR A 118 19.63 0.38 3.03
CA THR A 118 18.94 1.35 3.91
C THR A 118 18.23 2.44 3.09
N PHE A 119 18.87 2.94 2.03
CA PHE A 119 18.26 3.93 1.14
C PHE A 119 17.15 3.34 0.29
N ALA A 120 17.34 2.11 -0.23
CA ALA A 120 16.29 1.38 -0.97
C ALA A 120 15.05 1.16 -0.08
N ASN A 121 15.24 0.70 1.17
CA ASN A 121 14.16 0.52 2.15
C ASN A 121 13.45 1.84 2.48
N ALA A 122 14.21 2.94 2.61
CA ALA A 122 13.64 4.27 2.81
C ALA A 122 12.69 4.67 1.67
N LEU A 123 13.12 4.48 0.41
CA LEU A 123 12.31 4.80 -0.77
C LEU A 123 11.07 3.92 -0.86
N VAL A 124 11.18 2.60 -0.64
CA VAL A 124 10.02 1.70 -0.69
C VAL A 124 9.04 2.02 0.44
N SER A 125 9.51 2.29 1.67
CA SER A 125 8.64 2.69 2.79
C SER A 125 7.95 4.02 2.53
N PHE A 126 8.64 4.98 1.92
CA PHE A 126 8.07 6.26 1.49
C PHE A 126 6.94 6.07 0.47
N VAL A 127 7.17 5.24 -0.57
CA VAL A 127 6.19 4.89 -1.59
C VAL A 127 4.97 4.20 -0.96
N CYS A 128 5.18 3.18 -0.12
CA CYS A 128 4.11 2.48 0.58
C CYS A 128 3.23 3.43 1.39
N ALA A 129 3.84 4.40 2.05
CA ALA A 129 3.14 5.40 2.85
C ALA A 129 2.29 6.34 1.97
N MET A 130 2.82 6.79 0.82
CA MET A 130 2.05 7.56 -0.17
C MET A 130 0.83 6.77 -0.65
N GLN A 131 1.01 5.49 -0.97
CA GLN A 131 -0.06 4.59 -1.40
C GLN A 131 -1.16 4.46 -0.34
N VAL A 132 -0.80 4.19 0.92
CA VAL A 132 -1.75 4.06 2.04
C VAL A 132 -2.54 5.36 2.25
N GLN A 133 -1.87 6.51 2.20
CA GLN A 133 -2.51 7.80 2.40
C GLN A 133 -3.45 8.18 1.25
N THR A 134 -3.13 7.75 0.02
CA THR A 134 -3.88 8.09 -1.19
C THR A 134 -5.12 7.21 -1.38
N PHE A 135 -5.01 5.90 -1.12
CA PHE A 135 -6.06 4.92 -1.37
C PHE A 135 -6.67 4.41 -0.05
N ARG A 136 -7.54 5.25 0.53
CA ARG A 136 -8.11 5.06 1.87
C ARG A 136 -9.50 4.43 1.87
N LYS A 137 -10.10 4.18 0.69
CA LYS A 137 -11.45 3.61 0.54
C LYS A 137 -11.49 2.54 -0.53
N VAL A 138 -12.25 1.47 -0.27
CA VAL A 138 -12.63 0.44 -1.22
C VAL A 138 -14.12 0.16 -1.08
N ARG A 139 -14.87 0.19 -2.18
CA ARG A 139 -16.33 0.01 -2.18
C ARG A 139 -17.05 0.93 -1.15
N GLY A 140 -16.54 2.15 -0.94
CA GLY A 140 -17.09 3.09 0.03
C GLY A 140 -16.67 2.83 1.49
N HIS A 141 -15.97 1.75 1.80
CA HIS A 141 -15.49 1.44 3.13
C HIS A 141 -14.05 1.94 3.33
N ALA A 142 -13.78 2.54 4.50
CA ALA A 142 -12.42 2.88 4.88
C ALA A 142 -11.59 1.61 5.07
N TYR A 143 -10.42 1.57 4.45
CA TYR A 143 -9.47 0.46 4.56
C TYR A 143 -8.04 1.01 4.50
N ALA A 144 -7.07 0.17 4.82
CA ALA A 144 -5.67 0.45 4.54
C ALA A 144 -5.14 -0.62 3.57
N SER A 145 -4.61 -0.19 2.42
CA SER A 145 -4.19 -1.09 1.33
C SER A 145 -3.09 -2.08 1.75
N THR A 146 -2.30 -1.74 2.77
CA THR A 146 -1.12 -2.50 3.20
C THR A 146 -1.12 -2.84 4.70
N MET A 147 -2.17 -2.47 5.46
CA MET A 147 -2.26 -2.73 6.90
C MET A 147 -3.27 -3.84 7.20
N CYS A 148 -2.78 -5.06 7.39
CA CYS A 148 -3.65 -6.21 7.65
C CYS A 148 -4.42 -6.11 8.98
N ILE A 149 -3.82 -5.58 10.04
CA ILE A 149 -4.42 -5.54 11.40
C ILE A 149 -5.72 -4.74 11.42
N GLY A 150 -5.75 -3.54 10.83
CA GLY A 150 -6.96 -2.71 10.78
C GLY A 150 -8.09 -3.38 9.96
N ASN A 151 -7.73 -3.99 8.83
CA ASN A 151 -8.68 -4.72 8.00
C ASN A 151 -9.19 -6.00 8.69
N MET A 152 -8.33 -6.72 9.41
CA MET A 152 -8.69 -7.90 10.19
C MET A 152 -9.69 -7.55 11.30
N ARG A 153 -9.44 -6.47 12.06
CA ARG A 153 -10.36 -5.97 13.07
C ARG A 153 -11.72 -5.63 12.45
N SER A 154 -11.75 -4.78 11.43
CA SER A 154 -13.01 -4.34 10.80
C SER A 154 -13.77 -5.48 10.14
N GLY A 155 -13.07 -6.44 9.53
CA GLY A 155 -13.66 -7.64 8.95
C GLY A 155 -14.30 -8.54 10.00
N THR A 156 -13.62 -8.77 11.11
CA THR A 156 -14.14 -9.60 12.23
C THR A 156 -15.32 -8.92 12.93
N GLU A 157 -15.26 -7.60 13.16
CA GLU A 157 -16.38 -6.83 13.71
C GLU A 157 -17.62 -6.93 12.80
N ALA A 158 -17.45 -6.77 11.47
CA ALA A 158 -18.53 -6.91 10.51
C ALA A 158 -19.08 -8.34 10.45
N LEU A 159 -18.22 -9.36 10.54
CA LEU A 159 -18.65 -10.76 10.56
C LEU A 159 -19.46 -11.07 11.83
N CYS A 160 -19.03 -10.58 12.98
CA CYS A 160 -19.79 -10.71 14.23
C CYS A 160 -21.18 -10.03 14.12
N ALA A 161 -21.23 -8.82 13.58
CA ALA A 161 -22.49 -8.13 13.33
C ALA A 161 -23.42 -8.90 12.38
N TYR A 162 -22.87 -9.55 11.34
CA TYR A 162 -23.65 -10.40 10.44
C TYR A 162 -24.31 -11.58 11.17
N PHE A 163 -23.65 -12.23 12.10
CA PHE A 163 -24.26 -13.34 12.86
C PHE A 163 -25.45 -12.89 13.72
N HIS A 164 -25.54 -11.60 14.06
CA HIS A 164 -26.66 -11.06 14.83
C HIS A 164 -27.78 -10.51 13.93
N THR A 165 -27.42 -9.89 12.80
CA THR A 165 -28.38 -9.17 11.94
C THR A 165 -28.84 -9.98 10.74
N HIS A 166 -28.08 -10.99 10.31
CA HIS A 166 -28.24 -11.73 9.05
C HIS A 166 -28.31 -10.84 7.79
N ASP A 167 -27.79 -9.60 7.88
CA ASP A 167 -27.77 -8.66 6.77
C ASP A 167 -26.63 -8.98 5.77
N ARG A 168 -27.02 -9.27 4.52
CA ARG A 168 -26.09 -9.59 3.42
C ARG A 168 -25.11 -8.43 3.10
N GLU A 169 -25.50 -7.18 3.31
CA GLU A 169 -24.60 -6.05 3.07
C GLU A 169 -23.48 -6.01 4.13
N VAL A 170 -23.79 -6.37 5.37
CA VAL A 170 -22.78 -6.52 6.43
C VAL A 170 -21.83 -7.68 6.12
N LEU A 171 -22.33 -8.80 5.60
CA LEU A 171 -21.49 -9.91 5.15
C LEU A 171 -20.57 -9.50 3.99
N LYS A 172 -21.09 -8.79 2.98
CA LYS A 172 -20.27 -8.27 1.87
C LYS A 172 -19.15 -7.35 2.36
N LYS A 173 -19.43 -6.52 3.38
CA LYS A 173 -18.42 -5.68 4.02
C LYS A 173 -17.32 -6.53 4.67
N ALA A 174 -17.68 -7.55 5.45
CA ALA A 174 -16.71 -8.47 6.06
C ALA A 174 -15.85 -9.17 5.00
N LEU A 175 -16.46 -9.73 3.96
CA LEU A 175 -15.76 -10.39 2.86
C LEU A 175 -14.84 -9.44 2.09
N THR A 176 -15.18 -8.15 1.98
CA THR A 176 -14.31 -7.15 1.37
C THR A 176 -13.02 -6.98 2.18
N TYR A 177 -13.09 -6.88 3.51
CA TYR A 177 -11.90 -6.76 4.35
C TYR A 177 -11.03 -8.02 4.32
N PHE A 178 -11.63 -9.22 4.41
CA PHE A 178 -10.88 -10.47 4.28
C PHE A 178 -10.28 -10.64 2.89
N GLY A 179 -10.98 -10.20 1.83
CA GLY A 179 -10.47 -10.16 0.48
C GLY A 179 -9.22 -9.28 0.35
N VAL A 180 -9.20 -8.10 0.98
CA VAL A 180 -8.02 -7.21 1.05
C VAL A 180 -6.82 -7.94 1.66
N ILE A 181 -7.03 -8.63 2.80
CA ILE A 181 -5.96 -9.39 3.47
C ILE A 181 -5.47 -10.53 2.59
N GLY A 182 -6.39 -11.28 1.95
CA GLY A 182 -6.04 -12.37 1.05
C GLY A 182 -5.22 -11.92 -0.15
N ILE A 183 -5.62 -10.79 -0.80
CA ILE A 183 -4.88 -10.22 -1.93
C ILE A 183 -3.48 -9.74 -1.49
N PHE A 184 -3.37 -9.10 -0.33
CA PHE A 184 -2.07 -8.70 0.24
C PHE A 184 -1.17 -9.91 0.47
N ALA A 185 -1.71 -11.00 1.07
CA ALA A 185 -0.96 -12.22 1.31
C ALA A 185 -0.48 -12.89 0.01
N VAL A 186 -1.33 -12.91 -1.03
CA VAL A 186 -0.92 -13.37 -2.37
C VAL A 186 0.18 -12.49 -2.94
N GLY A 187 0.08 -11.17 -2.81
CA GLY A 187 1.12 -10.22 -3.22
C GLY A 187 2.45 -10.48 -2.52
N ALA A 188 2.42 -10.70 -1.22
CA ALA A 188 3.62 -11.03 -0.44
C ALA A 188 4.23 -12.37 -0.85
N GLY A 189 3.42 -13.40 -1.08
CA GLY A 189 3.88 -14.69 -1.58
C GLY A 189 4.54 -14.58 -2.96
N LEU A 190 3.90 -13.88 -3.90
CA LEU A 190 4.46 -13.61 -5.22
C LEU A 190 5.75 -12.79 -5.12
N GLY A 191 5.77 -11.77 -4.27
CA GLY A 191 6.94 -10.94 -4.01
C GLY A 191 8.14 -11.75 -3.52
N SER A 192 7.92 -12.68 -2.60
CA SER A 192 8.96 -13.60 -2.12
C SER A 192 9.55 -14.46 -3.26
N VAL A 193 8.69 -15.07 -4.09
CA VAL A 193 9.13 -15.90 -5.22
C VAL A 193 9.87 -15.08 -6.28
N LEU A 194 9.34 -13.91 -6.64
CA LEU A 194 9.94 -13.03 -7.63
C LEU A 194 11.29 -12.49 -7.17
N THR A 195 11.39 -12.12 -5.91
CA THR A 195 12.63 -11.63 -5.29
C THR A 195 13.70 -12.73 -5.26
N ALA A 196 13.32 -13.97 -4.92
CA ALA A 196 14.24 -15.10 -4.95
C ALA A 196 14.78 -15.38 -6.36
N ARG A 197 14.00 -15.05 -7.42
CA ARG A 197 14.39 -15.30 -8.81
C ARG A 197 15.10 -14.13 -9.49
N PHE A 198 14.71 -12.91 -9.18
CA PHE A 198 15.13 -11.70 -9.88
C PHE A 198 15.91 -10.71 -8.98
N ALA A 199 16.11 -11.03 -7.71
CA ALA A 199 16.79 -10.20 -6.72
C ALA A 199 16.21 -8.76 -6.71
N GLU A 200 17.06 -7.73 -6.82
CA GLU A 200 16.68 -6.33 -6.78
C GLU A 200 15.65 -5.93 -7.85
N LYS A 201 15.68 -6.59 -9.00
CA LYS A 201 14.77 -6.33 -10.14
C LYS A 201 13.36 -6.86 -9.90
N GLY A 202 13.14 -7.71 -8.90
CA GLY A 202 11.83 -8.22 -8.52
C GLY A 202 10.82 -7.11 -8.22
N ILE A 203 11.27 -5.94 -7.78
CA ILE A 203 10.42 -4.77 -7.49
C ILE A 203 9.72 -4.21 -8.73
N TRP A 204 10.24 -4.42 -9.95
CA TRP A 204 9.64 -3.91 -11.17
C TRP A 204 8.27 -4.52 -11.49
N VAL A 205 7.96 -5.70 -10.94
CA VAL A 205 6.61 -6.25 -11.02
C VAL A 205 5.61 -5.38 -10.28
N SER A 206 6.01 -4.74 -9.18
CA SER A 206 5.21 -3.73 -8.49
C SER A 206 4.92 -2.52 -9.40
N CYS A 207 5.92 -2.07 -10.18
CA CYS A 207 5.73 -1.00 -11.16
C CYS A 207 4.68 -1.38 -12.21
N LEU A 208 4.68 -2.63 -12.70
CA LEU A 208 3.67 -3.11 -13.66
C LEU A 208 2.26 -3.13 -13.05
N LEU A 209 2.10 -3.61 -11.82
CA LEU A 209 0.82 -3.62 -11.12
C LEU A 209 0.27 -2.20 -10.92
N LEU A 210 1.14 -1.26 -10.51
CA LEU A 210 0.77 0.15 -10.36
C LEU A 210 0.47 0.80 -11.70
N ALA A 211 1.19 0.46 -12.79
CA ALA A 211 0.91 0.95 -14.13
C ALA A 211 -0.48 0.50 -14.63
N VAL A 212 -0.89 -0.74 -14.34
CA VAL A 212 -2.25 -1.21 -14.63
C VAL A 212 -3.28 -0.38 -13.87
N SER A 213 -3.06 -0.14 -12.55
CA SER A 213 -3.95 0.70 -11.74
C SER A 213 -4.03 2.13 -12.28
N PHE A 214 -2.89 2.68 -12.72
CA PHE A 214 -2.80 4.01 -13.34
C PHE A 214 -3.64 4.11 -14.62
N LEU A 215 -3.49 3.14 -15.54
CA LEU A 215 -4.26 3.10 -16.79
C LEU A 215 -5.76 2.94 -16.54
N MET A 216 -6.17 2.11 -15.58
CA MET A 216 -7.57 1.96 -15.20
C MET A 216 -8.21 3.28 -14.72
N MET A 217 -7.44 4.20 -14.14
CA MET A 217 -7.96 5.50 -13.72
C MET A 217 -8.31 6.40 -14.91
N PHE A 218 -7.62 6.28 -16.07
CA PHE A 218 -7.93 7.06 -17.29
C PHE A 218 -9.18 6.55 -17.99
N VAL A 219 -9.36 5.24 -18.11
CA VAL A 219 -10.53 4.65 -18.80
C VAL A 219 -11.84 5.12 -18.16
N SER A 220 -11.85 5.33 -16.86
CA SER A 220 -13.03 5.80 -16.13
C SER A 220 -13.34 7.30 -16.30
N GLU A 221 -12.40 8.12 -16.71
CA GLU A 221 -12.65 9.55 -16.98
C GLU A 221 -13.31 9.76 -18.35
N GLU A 222 -13.03 8.88 -19.32
CA GLU A 222 -13.66 8.93 -20.65
C GLU A 222 -15.12 8.51 -20.65
N GLU A 223 -15.53 7.56 -19.80
CA GLU A 223 -16.94 7.17 -19.64
C GLU A 223 -17.82 8.23 -18.95
N LYS A 224 -17.22 9.32 -18.45
CA LYS A 224 -17.93 10.42 -17.77
C LYS A 224 -18.11 11.65 -18.65
N LYS A 225 -17.56 11.68 -19.85
CA LYS A 225 -17.78 12.73 -20.88
C LYS A 225 -18.84 12.28 -21.85
#